data_7f3c59b204e187c35e81184f0fdd807c
#
_entry.id   7f3c59b204e187c35e81184f0fdd807c
#
_cell.length_a   1.000
_cell.length_b   1.000
_cell.length_c   1.000
_cell.angle_alpha   90.00
_cell.angle_beta   90.00
_cell.angle_gamma   90.00
#
_symmetry.space_group_name_H-M   'P 1'
#
loop_
_entity.id
_entity.type
_entity.pdbx_description
1 polymer ?
#
loop_
_entity_poly.entity_id
_entity_poly.type
_entity_poly.pdbx_seq_one_letter_code
_entity_poly.pdbx_strand_id
1 'polypeptide(L)' 'MDDIMTLEEVAAYLKLKPQTIYTWAQDGKIPAAKLGKEWRFRKSVIDRWFNQHIDERFAKYLEG' A
#
# COMPACT_ATOMS: atom_id res chain seq x y z
N MET A 1 -16.63 -9.16 -0.41
CA MET A 1 -16.09 -7.90 -0.35
C MET A 1 -14.74 -7.86 -0.92
N ASP A 2 -14.57 -7.00 -1.80
CA ASP A 2 -13.35 -6.98 -2.54
C ASP A 2 -12.31 -6.12 -1.87
N ASP A 3 -11.25 -6.77 -1.38
CA ASP A 3 -10.14 -6.12 -0.72
C ASP A 3 -9.00 -5.84 -1.70
N ILE A 4 -9.16 -6.26 -2.94
CA ILE A 4 -8.10 -6.16 -3.95
C ILE A 4 -8.15 -4.78 -4.62
N MET A 5 -6.97 -4.16 -4.75
CA MET A 5 -6.86 -2.84 -5.34
C MET A 5 -5.87 -2.86 -6.50
N THR A 6 -6.16 -2.02 -7.49
CA THR A 6 -5.22 -1.82 -8.58
C THR A 6 -4.15 -0.83 -8.13
N LEU A 7 -3.11 -0.69 -8.95
CA LEU A 7 -2.04 0.26 -8.67
C LEU A 7 -2.59 1.69 -8.58
N GLU A 8 -3.48 2.03 -9.50
CA GLU A 8 -4.07 3.37 -9.52
C GLU A 8 -4.92 3.61 -8.27
N GLU A 9 -5.62 2.58 -7.83
CA GLU A 9 -6.45 2.71 -6.63
C GLU A 9 -5.61 2.92 -5.39
N VAL A 10 -4.48 2.21 -5.28
CA VAL A 10 -3.59 2.39 -4.15
C VAL A 10 -2.98 3.79 -4.17
N ALA A 11 -2.58 4.25 -5.36
CA ALA A 11 -2.03 5.60 -5.48
C ALA A 11 -3.03 6.65 -5.00
N ALA A 12 -4.28 6.53 -5.44
CA ALA A 12 -5.33 7.46 -5.02
C ALA A 12 -5.59 7.35 -3.52
N TYR A 13 -5.61 6.12 -3.02
CA TYR A 13 -5.87 5.87 -1.61
C TYR A 13 -4.81 6.50 -0.72
N LEU A 14 -3.54 6.35 -1.11
CA LEU A 14 -2.43 6.91 -0.35
C LEU A 14 -2.10 8.35 -0.75
N LYS A 15 -2.81 8.87 -1.77
CA LYS A 15 -2.63 10.23 -2.27
C LYS A 15 -1.22 10.44 -2.79
N LEU A 16 -0.73 9.46 -3.52
CA LEU A 16 0.59 9.49 -4.14
C LEU A 16 0.43 9.30 -5.65
N LYS A 17 1.51 9.54 -6.37
CA LYS A 17 1.49 9.36 -7.82
C LYS A 17 1.56 7.88 -8.19
N PRO A 18 0.84 7.44 -9.22
CA PRO A 18 0.92 6.05 -9.65
C PRO A 18 2.35 5.58 -9.93
N GLN A 19 3.18 6.46 -10.50
CA GLN A 19 4.56 6.11 -10.78
C GLN A 19 5.33 5.75 -9.51
N THR A 20 5.05 6.46 -8.42
CA THR A 20 5.68 6.17 -7.14
C THR A 20 5.33 4.77 -6.67
N ILE A 21 4.05 4.41 -6.77
CA ILE A 21 3.59 3.09 -6.36
C ILE A 21 4.22 2.01 -7.24
N TYR A 22 4.28 2.26 -8.54
CA TYR A 22 4.88 1.31 -9.46
C TYR A 22 6.34 1.03 -9.11
N THR A 23 7.10 2.10 -8.89
CA THR A 23 8.51 1.98 -8.54
C THR A 23 8.69 1.21 -7.23
N TRP A 24 7.87 1.53 -6.22
CA TRP A 24 7.96 0.83 -4.94
C TRP A 24 7.58 -0.64 -5.06
N ALA A 25 6.59 -0.94 -5.90
CA ALA A 25 6.21 -2.34 -6.10
C ALA A 25 7.35 -3.11 -6.76
N GLN A 26 7.97 -2.51 -7.77
CA GLN A 26 9.09 -3.13 -8.45
C GLN A 26 10.28 -3.35 -7.51
N ASP A 27 10.50 -2.40 -6.61
CA ASP A 27 11.63 -2.45 -5.69
C ASP A 27 11.35 -3.26 -4.43
N GLY A 28 10.14 -3.76 -4.29
CA GLY A 28 9.77 -4.53 -3.10
C GLY A 28 9.62 -3.68 -1.86
N LYS A 29 9.31 -2.38 -2.03
CA LYS A 29 9.16 -1.47 -0.90
C LYS A 29 7.72 -1.33 -0.44
N ILE A 30 6.78 -1.86 -1.17
CA ILE A 30 5.38 -1.86 -0.80
C ILE A 30 4.84 -3.27 -1.07
N PRO A 31 4.03 -3.83 -0.17
CA PRO A 31 3.51 -5.19 -0.36
C PRO A 31 2.57 -5.23 -1.56
N ALA A 32 2.94 -6.04 -2.54
CA ALA A 32 2.21 -6.12 -3.80
C ALA A 32 2.33 -7.52 -4.37
N ALA A 33 1.36 -7.88 -5.19
CA ALA A 33 1.38 -9.14 -5.91
C ALA A 33 1.47 -8.84 -7.40
N LYS A 34 2.41 -9.49 -8.07
CA LYS A 34 2.53 -9.35 -9.51
C LYS A 34 1.81 -10.53 -10.18
N LEU A 35 0.74 -10.21 -10.88
CA LEU A 35 -0.07 -11.21 -11.57
C LEU A 35 0.07 -10.98 -13.06
N GLY A 36 0.95 -11.74 -13.68
CA GLY A 36 1.27 -11.51 -15.08
C GLY A 36 1.97 -10.17 -15.23
N LYS A 37 1.33 -9.26 -15.96
CA LYS A 37 1.87 -7.93 -16.16
C LYS A 37 1.26 -6.89 -15.23
N GLU A 38 0.33 -7.32 -14.37
CA GLU A 38 -0.44 -6.41 -13.54
C GLU A 38 0.00 -6.49 -12.09
N TRP A 39 -0.01 -5.34 -11.42
CA TRP A 39 0.22 -5.29 -9.99
C TRP A 39 -1.12 -5.22 -9.29
N ARG A 40 -1.24 -5.97 -8.21
CA ARG A 40 -2.45 -5.92 -7.37
C ARG A 40 -2.02 -5.83 -5.92
N PHE A 41 -2.89 -5.24 -5.12
CA PHE A 41 -2.59 -4.96 -3.72
C PHE A 41 -3.79 -5.37 -2.89
N ARG A 42 -3.55 -5.69 -1.64
CA ARG A 42 -4.65 -6.00 -0.72
C ARG A 42 -4.77 -4.85 0.27
N LYS A 43 -5.95 -4.24 0.32
CA LYS A 43 -6.16 -3.05 1.14
C LYS A 43 -5.78 -3.27 2.60
N SER A 44 -6.19 -4.41 3.17
CA SER A 44 -5.87 -4.70 4.56
C SER A 44 -4.37 -4.77 4.80
N VAL A 45 -3.62 -5.30 3.84
CA VAL A 45 -2.17 -5.38 3.95
C VAL A 45 -1.53 -4.01 3.77
N ILE A 46 -2.07 -3.22 2.84
CA ILE A 46 -1.58 -1.85 2.64
C ILE A 46 -1.80 -1.02 3.90
N ASP A 47 -2.95 -1.17 4.54
CA ASP A 47 -3.24 -0.44 5.79
C ASP A 47 -2.24 -0.81 6.88
N ARG A 48 -1.93 -2.10 7.01
CA ARG A 48 -0.97 -2.56 8.01
C ARG A 48 0.42 -2.03 7.70
N TRP A 49 0.81 -2.09 6.44
CA TRP A 49 2.10 -1.58 6.00
C TRP A 49 2.21 -0.08 6.26
N PHE A 50 1.15 0.65 5.97
CA PHE A 50 1.10 2.09 6.21
C PHE A 50 1.30 2.38 7.70
N ASN A 51 0.61 1.64 8.56
CA ASN A 51 0.71 1.87 9.99
C ASN A 51 2.12 1.64 10.50
N GLN A 52 2.86 0.73 9.89
CA GLN A 52 4.24 0.45 10.28
C GLN A 52 5.19 1.60 9.95
N HIS A 53 4.75 2.51 9.10
CA HIS A 53 5.56 3.68 8.74
C HIS A 53 5.26 4.88 9.60
N ILE A 54 4.28 4.77 10.49
CA ILE A 54 3.97 5.86 11.39
C ILE A 54 5.07 5.92 12.47
N ASP A 55 5.56 7.13 12.72
CA ASP A 55 6.60 7.34 13.72
C ASP A 55 6.19 6.74 15.06
N GLU A 56 7.12 6.06 15.72
CA GLU A 56 6.86 5.40 17.00
C GLU A 56 6.25 6.32 18.03
N ARG A 57 6.58 7.60 17.97
CA ARG A 57 6.04 8.57 18.92
C ARG A 57 4.53 8.66 18.85
N PHE A 58 3.95 8.24 17.74
CA PHE A 58 2.51 8.33 17.54
C PHE A 58 1.82 6.97 17.55
N ALA A 59 2.55 5.93 17.98
CA ALA A 59 2.01 4.57 17.93
C ALA A 59 0.73 4.44 18.76
N LYS A 60 0.60 5.24 19.83
CA LYS A 60 -0.60 5.17 20.67
C LYS A 60 -1.89 5.50 19.92
N TYR A 61 -1.77 6.24 18.83
CA TYR A 61 -2.95 6.61 18.03
C TYR A 61 -3.44 5.47 17.15
N LEU A 62 -2.68 4.39 17.07
CA LEU A 62 -3.05 3.22 16.28
C LEU A 62 -3.94 2.26 17.04
N GLU A 63 -4.03 2.43 18.36
CA GLU A 63 -4.86 1.58 19.21
C GLU A 63 -6.21 2.22 19.34
N GLY A 64 -7.12 1.64 18.79
CA GLY A 64 -8.30 2.24 18.82
C GLY A 64 -9.47 2.39 18.91
#